data_4f0d6d5f7471cca0c1d726770ffb27bd
#
_entry.id   4f0d6d5f7471cca0c1d726770ffb27bd
#
_cell.length_a   1.000
_cell.length_b   1.000
_cell.length_c   1.000
_cell.angle_alpha   90.00
_cell.angle_beta   90.00
_cell.angle_gamma   90.00
#
_symmetry.space_group_name_H-M   'P 1'
#
loop_
_entity.id
_entity.type
_entity.pdbx_description
1 polymer ?
#
loop_
_entity_poly.entity_id
_entity_poly.type
_entity_poly.pdbx_seq_one_letter_code
_entity_poly.pdbx_strand_id
1 'polypeptide(L)'
;MRLNKTFIREWILPILFLIIIGLFVIGSSPVFKTNPWVDSNAMLTMGKSMLDGLVPYRDVIDQRGPLLYALFAVGASIKETSFSGVFFLQLVNLSIVYYLARRIAQDLKQNVIAPKYAGFMGPLALVGTSSFNLSGAPEEFAFTSVLYLLYVLNHYRQRVVDIPLKTYFWLGLNLSFIFWNKYSLSGSYIIFFLWVAVELLYKKDFKRLLQIISASLLGFLLTAVIVAIYFGLHNAFKDLINIYFVQNLTSYRQTKQSFLGQVWYLLYLMGMQIKTHFVVFIFIICGWLKAISEKKHVVIEVAMYFGAVLFVCLQHWLDDYYTLIWMPFFAVALIRLLRLQKLRIVVFDKKLLAPVKILLAASLVIMPFVNNVNLNHLVVSGEKHSLNGETHQAQEQFSKIMKSEYKKPSLLMINDLDEGFFLATDILPTTPFWQRLNMNYKQLPKMYWSFERNMRQKAVDFVIINIQAPPTNDRKTVLLQTKSSIDPHLHDALLNNYKVRSVASNSPNTYYVLFEKK
;
A
#
# COMPACT_ATOMS: atom_id res chain seq x y z
N MET A 1 2.78 -31.89 24.12
CA MET A 1 2.76 -30.55 24.76
C MET A 1 1.30 -30.07 24.81
N ARG A 2 0.64 -30.09 25.98
CA ARG A 2 -0.75 -29.60 26.13
C ARG A 2 -0.69 -28.07 26.11
N LEU A 3 -1.12 -27.44 25.01
CA LEU A 3 -1.27 -25.99 24.91
C LEU A 3 -2.18 -25.50 26.05
N ASN A 4 -1.72 -24.51 26.82
CA ASN A 4 -2.49 -23.94 27.91
C ASN A 4 -3.79 -23.33 27.36
N LYS A 5 -4.96 -23.73 27.88
CA LYS A 5 -6.28 -23.24 27.47
C LYS A 5 -6.35 -21.70 27.45
N THR A 6 -5.65 -21.05 28.39
CA THR A 6 -5.55 -19.59 28.45
C THR A 6 -4.81 -19.04 27.24
N PHE A 7 -3.68 -19.64 26.84
CA PHE A 7 -2.91 -19.20 25.65
C PHE A 7 -3.73 -19.35 24.36
N ILE A 8 -4.44 -20.46 24.20
CA ILE A 8 -5.34 -20.68 23.06
C ILE A 8 -6.38 -19.57 22.98
N ARG A 9 -7.07 -19.28 24.09
CA ARG A 9 -8.16 -18.30 24.14
C ARG A 9 -7.67 -16.85 24.01
N GLU A 10 -6.47 -16.55 24.47
CA GLU A 10 -5.92 -15.19 24.46
C GLU A 10 -5.22 -14.82 23.16
N TRP A 11 -4.66 -15.80 22.43
CA TRP A 11 -3.85 -15.53 21.24
C TRP A 11 -4.27 -16.31 20.01
N ILE A 12 -4.45 -17.64 20.12
CA ILE A 12 -4.71 -18.47 18.93
C ILE A 12 -6.07 -18.13 18.33
N LEU A 13 -7.14 -18.07 19.11
CA LEU A 13 -8.47 -17.77 18.59
C LEU A 13 -8.58 -16.40 17.93
N PRO A 14 -8.04 -15.29 18.50
CA PRO A 14 -7.99 -14.01 17.81
C PRO A 14 -7.24 -14.07 16.47
N ILE A 15 -6.08 -14.74 16.43
CA ILE A 15 -5.29 -14.85 15.19
C ILE A 15 -6.04 -15.69 14.13
N LEU A 16 -6.64 -16.82 14.52
CA LEU A 16 -7.46 -17.62 13.62
C LEU A 16 -8.63 -16.82 13.04
N PHE A 17 -9.28 -15.99 13.86
CA PHE A 17 -10.33 -15.11 13.38
C PHE A 17 -9.81 -14.09 12.36
N LEU A 18 -8.63 -13.51 12.59
CA LEU A 18 -7.98 -12.60 11.64
C LEU A 18 -7.60 -13.31 10.32
N ILE A 19 -7.15 -14.56 10.39
CA ILE A 19 -6.87 -15.37 9.20
C ILE A 19 -8.16 -15.58 8.39
N ILE A 20 -9.26 -15.93 9.05
CA ILE A 20 -10.55 -16.13 8.37
C ILE A 20 -11.00 -14.82 7.70
N ILE A 21 -10.96 -13.68 8.41
CA ILE A 21 -11.30 -12.39 7.82
C ILE A 21 -10.36 -12.07 6.65
N GLY A 22 -9.04 -12.24 6.85
CA GLY A 22 -8.04 -11.98 5.81
C GLY A 22 -8.26 -12.79 4.53
N LEU A 23 -8.69 -14.05 4.64
CA LEU A 23 -9.00 -14.90 3.49
C LEU A 23 -10.05 -14.28 2.55
N PHE A 24 -11.00 -13.51 3.09
CA PHE A 24 -12.08 -12.90 2.30
C PHE A 24 -11.86 -11.43 1.97
N VAL A 25 -10.98 -10.72 2.70
CA VAL A 25 -10.81 -9.26 2.59
C VAL A 25 -9.53 -8.88 1.84
N ILE A 26 -8.47 -9.68 1.98
CA ILE A 26 -7.17 -9.37 1.37
C ILE A 26 -7.16 -9.85 -0.08
N GLY A 27 -6.94 -8.94 -1.03
CA GLY A 27 -6.97 -9.25 -2.47
C GLY A 27 -5.91 -10.25 -2.94
N SER A 28 -4.81 -10.40 -2.20
CA SER A 28 -3.77 -11.42 -2.44
C SER A 28 -4.13 -12.81 -1.90
N SER A 29 -5.31 -12.97 -1.31
CA SER A 29 -5.74 -14.24 -0.73
C SER A 29 -5.85 -15.36 -1.78
N PRO A 30 -5.50 -16.60 -1.42
CA PRO A 30 -5.66 -17.75 -2.32
C PRO A 30 -7.12 -18.09 -2.64
N VAL A 31 -8.11 -17.48 -1.97
CA VAL A 31 -9.54 -17.57 -2.34
C VAL A 31 -9.80 -16.90 -3.69
N PHE A 32 -9.03 -15.86 -4.02
CA PHE A 32 -9.09 -15.19 -5.30
C PHE A 32 -8.07 -15.80 -6.25
N LYS A 33 -8.47 -16.07 -7.49
CA LYS A 33 -7.58 -16.68 -8.50
C LYS A 33 -6.46 -15.73 -8.92
N THR A 34 -6.74 -14.45 -8.90
CA THR A 34 -5.85 -13.38 -9.40
C THR A 34 -6.06 -12.12 -8.58
N ASN A 35 -5.09 -11.22 -8.63
CA ASN A 35 -5.22 -9.89 -8.06
C ASN A 35 -5.42 -8.88 -9.20
N PRO A 36 -6.54 -8.13 -9.26
CA PRO A 36 -6.81 -7.19 -10.36
C PRO A 36 -6.08 -5.87 -10.17
N TRP A 37 -5.47 -5.65 -9.02
CA TRP A 37 -4.77 -4.39 -8.81
C TRP A 37 -3.44 -4.36 -9.54
N VAL A 38 -3.36 -3.51 -10.54
CA VAL A 38 -2.18 -3.33 -11.39
C VAL A 38 -0.90 -3.06 -10.59
N ASP A 39 -1.00 -2.28 -9.50
CA ASP A 39 0.14 -2.00 -8.64
C ASP A 39 0.68 -3.26 -7.95
N SER A 40 -0.20 -4.14 -7.44
CA SER A 40 0.19 -5.41 -6.83
C SER A 40 0.82 -6.35 -7.85
N ASN A 41 0.27 -6.43 -9.07
CA ASN A 41 0.84 -7.23 -10.15
C ASN A 41 2.25 -6.73 -10.50
N ALA A 42 2.42 -5.42 -10.71
CA ALA A 42 3.72 -4.82 -10.98
C ALA A 42 4.73 -5.09 -9.86
N MET A 43 4.31 -4.96 -8.59
CA MET A 43 5.19 -5.24 -7.44
C MET A 43 5.59 -6.72 -7.36
N LEU A 44 4.67 -7.65 -7.68
CA LEU A 44 4.99 -9.09 -7.70
C LEU A 44 5.96 -9.40 -8.84
N THR A 45 5.73 -8.84 -10.03
CA THR A 45 6.64 -8.98 -11.19
C THR A 45 8.03 -8.41 -10.86
N MET A 46 8.12 -7.26 -10.19
CA MET A 46 9.39 -6.72 -9.69
C MET A 46 10.06 -7.63 -8.66
N GLY A 47 9.29 -8.20 -7.71
CA GLY A 47 9.80 -9.15 -6.72
C GLY A 47 10.34 -10.44 -7.36
N LYS A 48 9.60 -11.02 -8.32
CA LYS A 48 10.06 -12.18 -9.11
C LYS A 48 11.33 -11.85 -9.90
N SER A 49 11.38 -10.67 -10.52
CA SER A 49 12.56 -10.20 -11.25
C SER A 49 13.79 -10.12 -10.36
N MET A 50 13.66 -9.67 -9.10
CA MET A 50 14.79 -9.66 -8.14
C MET A 50 15.28 -11.07 -7.81
N LEU A 51 14.39 -12.07 -7.69
CA LEU A 51 14.77 -13.45 -7.44
C LEU A 51 15.51 -14.08 -8.63
N ASP A 52 15.20 -13.66 -9.84
CA ASP A 52 15.88 -14.08 -11.09
C ASP A 52 17.17 -13.28 -11.38
N GLY A 53 17.58 -12.40 -10.47
CA GLY A 53 18.82 -11.62 -10.58
C GLY A 53 18.68 -10.29 -11.36
N LEU A 54 17.49 -9.90 -11.79
CA LEU A 54 17.25 -8.58 -12.39
C LEU A 54 17.23 -7.51 -11.28
N VAL A 55 17.93 -6.41 -11.54
CA VAL A 55 18.09 -5.35 -10.54
C VAL A 55 17.05 -4.25 -10.77
N PRO A 56 16.23 -3.92 -9.75
CA PRO A 56 15.29 -2.80 -9.84
C PRO A 56 15.98 -1.49 -10.26
N TYR A 57 15.25 -0.68 -11.03
CA TYR A 57 15.68 0.60 -11.59
C TYR A 57 16.74 0.52 -12.70
N ARG A 58 17.56 -0.52 -12.77
CA ARG A 58 18.54 -0.75 -13.85
C ARG A 58 17.95 -1.64 -14.95
N ASP A 59 17.56 -2.85 -14.59
CA ASP A 59 17.12 -3.89 -15.53
C ASP A 59 15.59 -3.87 -15.70
N VAL A 60 14.86 -3.55 -14.63
CA VAL A 60 13.40 -3.41 -14.59
C VAL A 60 13.04 -2.13 -13.87
N ILE A 61 12.30 -1.25 -14.53
CA ILE A 61 12.00 0.09 -14.02
C ILE A 61 10.57 0.16 -13.51
N ASP A 62 10.46 0.52 -12.25
CA ASP A 62 9.24 0.96 -11.58
C ASP A 62 9.62 2.07 -10.57
N GLN A 63 8.64 2.83 -10.08
CA GLN A 63 8.86 4.08 -9.32
C GLN A 63 8.75 3.91 -7.80
N ARG A 64 8.33 2.75 -7.31
CA ARG A 64 8.12 2.48 -5.87
C ARG A 64 9.43 2.20 -5.16
N GLY A 65 9.39 2.08 -3.84
CA GLY A 65 10.60 1.89 -3.03
C GLY A 65 11.19 0.49 -3.11
N PRO A 66 12.53 0.36 -2.99
CA PRO A 66 13.22 -0.92 -3.15
C PRO A 66 12.87 -1.95 -2.09
N LEU A 67 12.53 -1.51 -0.87
CA LEU A 67 12.16 -2.43 0.20
C LEU A 67 10.77 -3.05 -0.03
N LEU A 68 9.88 -2.34 -0.75
CA LEU A 68 8.60 -2.89 -1.15
C LEU A 68 8.79 -4.06 -2.14
N TYR A 69 9.67 -3.91 -3.13
CA TYR A 69 10.01 -5.00 -4.04
C TYR A 69 10.64 -6.18 -3.30
N ALA A 70 11.51 -5.92 -2.33
CA ALA A 70 12.08 -6.97 -1.48
C ALA A 70 11.01 -7.72 -0.68
N LEU A 71 9.97 -7.04 -0.15
CA LEU A 71 8.83 -7.69 0.49
C LEU A 71 8.08 -8.61 -0.49
N PHE A 72 7.84 -8.14 -1.71
CA PHE A 72 7.19 -8.96 -2.74
C PHE A 72 8.10 -10.09 -3.23
N ALA A 73 9.43 -9.89 -3.26
CA ALA A 73 10.38 -10.97 -3.53
C ALA A 73 10.32 -12.07 -2.44
N VAL A 74 10.26 -11.69 -1.15
CA VAL A 74 10.03 -12.66 -0.07
C VAL A 74 8.69 -13.37 -0.25
N GLY A 75 7.63 -12.68 -0.65
CA GLY A 75 6.35 -13.30 -0.98
C GLY A 75 6.48 -14.28 -2.16
N ALA A 76 7.14 -13.88 -3.25
CA ALA A 76 7.37 -14.72 -4.42
C ALA A 76 8.22 -15.94 -4.12
N SER A 77 9.21 -15.84 -3.21
CA SER A 77 10.04 -16.99 -2.80
C SER A 77 9.25 -18.09 -2.09
N ILE A 78 8.11 -17.76 -1.47
CA ILE A 78 7.20 -18.74 -0.87
C ILE A 78 6.37 -19.43 -1.96
N LYS A 79 5.83 -18.66 -2.91
CA LYS A 79 5.10 -19.17 -4.07
C LYS A 79 5.16 -18.19 -5.23
N GLU A 80 5.95 -18.53 -6.22
CA GLU A 80 6.26 -17.68 -7.37
C GLU A 80 5.09 -17.45 -8.32
N THR A 81 4.22 -18.47 -8.47
CA THR A 81 3.12 -18.50 -9.43
C THR A 81 1.81 -17.88 -8.91
N SER A 82 1.82 -17.28 -7.72
CA SER A 82 0.62 -16.69 -7.11
C SER A 82 0.96 -15.68 -6.01
N PHE A 83 -0.04 -14.93 -5.60
CA PHE A 83 0.06 -13.99 -4.47
C PHE A 83 0.07 -14.65 -3.07
N SER A 84 0.02 -15.98 -2.96
CA SER A 84 -0.13 -16.65 -1.65
C SER A 84 0.96 -16.31 -0.63
N GLY A 85 2.20 -16.10 -1.09
CA GLY A 85 3.29 -15.67 -0.20
C GLY A 85 3.14 -14.22 0.25
N VAL A 86 2.68 -13.32 -0.63
CA VAL A 86 2.36 -11.93 -0.26
C VAL A 86 1.21 -11.92 0.75
N PHE A 87 0.16 -12.72 0.53
CA PHE A 87 -0.94 -12.90 1.48
C PHE A 87 -0.45 -13.33 2.86
N PHE A 88 0.49 -14.26 2.93
CA PHE A 88 1.08 -14.67 4.21
C PHE A 88 1.74 -13.48 4.94
N LEU A 89 2.51 -12.65 4.23
CA LEU A 89 3.12 -11.45 4.82
C LEU A 89 2.07 -10.43 5.30
N GLN A 90 0.98 -10.28 4.56
CA GLN A 90 -0.14 -9.41 4.96
C GLN A 90 -0.87 -9.94 6.20
N LEU A 91 -1.02 -11.27 6.35
CA LEU A 91 -1.56 -11.87 7.58
C LEU A 91 -0.64 -11.65 8.79
N VAL A 92 0.67 -11.74 8.60
CA VAL A 92 1.65 -11.40 9.64
C VAL A 92 1.51 -9.92 10.02
N ASN A 93 1.43 -9.02 9.04
CA ASN A 93 1.21 -7.59 9.26
C ASN A 93 -0.08 -7.33 10.05
N LEU A 94 -1.20 -7.93 9.64
CA LEU A 94 -2.50 -7.82 10.33
C LEU A 94 -2.43 -8.33 11.78
N SER A 95 -1.67 -9.39 12.03
CA SER A 95 -1.46 -9.95 13.37
C SER A 95 -0.64 -9.02 14.27
N ILE A 96 0.36 -8.34 13.70
CA ILE A 96 1.16 -7.31 14.41
C ILE A 96 0.26 -6.09 14.72
N VAL A 97 -0.58 -5.66 13.79
CA VAL A 97 -1.56 -4.57 14.02
C VAL A 97 -2.48 -4.92 15.20
N TYR A 98 -3.02 -6.14 15.24
CA TYR A 98 -3.82 -6.61 16.38
C TYR A 98 -3.03 -6.58 17.69
N TYR A 99 -1.80 -7.08 17.68
CA TYR A 99 -0.93 -7.09 18.84
C TYR A 99 -0.70 -5.67 19.39
N LEU A 100 -0.31 -4.72 18.52
CA LEU A 100 -0.06 -3.34 18.90
C LEU A 100 -1.32 -2.65 19.45
N ALA A 101 -2.45 -2.80 18.77
CA ALA A 101 -3.73 -2.26 19.22
C ALA A 101 -4.14 -2.84 20.60
N ARG A 102 -3.94 -4.15 20.81
CA ARG A 102 -4.15 -4.79 22.11
C ARG A 102 -3.23 -4.21 23.19
N ARG A 103 -1.96 -3.94 22.88
CA ARG A 103 -1.01 -3.31 23.82
C ARG A 103 -1.47 -1.88 24.16
N ILE A 104 -1.90 -1.10 23.19
CA ILE A 104 -2.48 0.24 23.43
C ILE A 104 -3.69 0.12 24.35
N ALA A 105 -4.59 -0.83 24.12
CA ALA A 105 -5.76 -1.04 24.97
C ALA A 105 -5.38 -1.42 26.42
N GLN A 106 -4.32 -2.20 26.61
CA GLN A 106 -3.78 -2.54 27.93
C GLN A 106 -3.25 -1.30 28.65
N ASP A 107 -2.42 -0.49 27.97
CA ASP A 107 -1.81 0.72 28.54
C ASP A 107 -2.87 1.78 28.89
N LEU A 108 -3.93 1.85 28.10
CA LEU A 108 -5.08 2.72 28.37
C LEU A 108 -6.01 2.17 29.48
N LYS A 109 -5.70 1.00 30.06
CA LYS A 109 -6.47 0.35 31.14
C LYS A 109 -7.95 0.21 30.76
N GLN A 110 -8.21 -0.50 29.65
CA GLN A 110 -9.58 -0.78 29.19
C GLN A 110 -10.35 -1.59 30.24
N ASN A 111 -11.41 -0.99 30.79
CA ASN A 111 -12.21 -1.62 31.83
C ASN A 111 -13.57 -2.14 31.31
N VAL A 112 -14.08 -1.60 30.19
CA VAL A 112 -15.39 -1.98 29.62
C VAL A 112 -15.30 -3.24 28.79
N ILE A 113 -14.26 -3.33 27.94
CA ILE A 113 -14.02 -4.48 27.06
C ILE A 113 -12.62 -4.99 27.35
N ALA A 114 -12.45 -6.31 27.44
CA ALA A 114 -11.14 -6.89 27.64
C ALA A 114 -10.18 -6.48 26.50
N PRO A 115 -8.88 -6.20 26.81
CA PRO A 115 -7.91 -5.73 25.82
C PRO A 115 -7.81 -6.59 24.56
N LYS A 116 -8.03 -7.92 24.68
CA LYS A 116 -8.05 -8.83 23.53
C LYS A 116 -9.16 -8.53 22.51
N TYR A 117 -10.30 -8.01 22.95
CA TYR A 117 -11.38 -7.61 22.07
C TYR A 117 -11.15 -6.18 21.56
N ALA A 118 -10.70 -5.27 22.42
CA ALA A 118 -10.33 -3.92 22.02
C ALA A 118 -9.17 -3.90 20.99
N GLY A 119 -8.30 -4.91 21.03
CA GLY A 119 -7.23 -5.09 20.06
C GLY A 119 -7.71 -5.22 18.60
N PHE A 120 -8.94 -5.70 18.38
CA PHE A 120 -9.50 -5.77 17.02
C PHE A 120 -9.80 -4.41 16.39
N MET A 121 -9.75 -3.32 17.17
CA MET A 121 -9.89 -1.97 16.60
C MET A 121 -8.74 -1.60 15.65
N GLY A 122 -7.55 -2.17 15.82
CA GLY A 122 -6.46 -2.03 14.87
C GLY A 122 -6.78 -2.66 13.50
N PRO A 123 -7.02 -3.98 13.45
CA PRO A 123 -7.49 -4.64 12.24
C PRO A 123 -8.71 -3.98 11.61
N LEU A 124 -9.71 -3.58 12.41
CA LEU A 124 -10.89 -2.88 11.90
C LEU A 124 -10.54 -1.57 11.21
N ALA A 125 -9.65 -0.76 11.79
CA ALA A 125 -9.22 0.48 11.18
C ALA A 125 -8.38 0.26 9.90
N LEU A 126 -7.66 -0.86 9.80
CA LEU A 126 -6.90 -1.20 8.60
C LEU A 126 -7.82 -1.72 7.49
N VAL A 127 -8.55 -2.82 7.74
CA VAL A 127 -9.26 -3.55 6.68
C VAL A 127 -10.76 -3.22 6.57
N GLY A 128 -11.30 -2.45 7.51
CA GLY A 128 -12.73 -2.11 7.58
C GLY A 128 -13.10 -0.81 6.87
N THR A 129 -12.15 -0.12 6.23
CA THR A 129 -12.39 1.14 5.50
C THR A 129 -12.21 0.94 3.99
N SER A 130 -12.83 1.80 3.18
CA SER A 130 -12.66 1.76 1.70
C SER A 130 -11.22 1.96 1.26
N SER A 131 -10.39 2.58 2.10
CA SER A 131 -8.95 2.74 1.85
C SER A 131 -8.21 1.41 1.64
N PHE A 132 -8.74 0.29 2.15
CA PHE A 132 -8.15 -1.04 2.01
C PHE A 132 -8.66 -1.82 0.79
N ASN A 133 -9.45 -1.22 -0.09
CA ASN A 133 -9.99 -1.90 -1.27
C ASN A 133 -8.92 -2.60 -2.11
N LEU A 134 -7.74 -2.00 -2.18
CA LEU A 134 -6.60 -2.48 -2.95
C LEU A 134 -5.48 -2.85 -1.97
N SER A 135 -5.45 -4.09 -1.53
CA SER A 135 -4.48 -4.60 -0.56
C SER A 135 -3.10 -4.84 -1.18
N GLY A 136 -2.03 -4.72 -0.37
CA GLY A 136 -0.64 -4.85 -0.81
C GLY A 136 0.05 -3.51 -1.06
N ALA A 137 -0.62 -2.38 -0.81
CA ALA A 137 -0.04 -1.05 -0.89
C ALA A 137 1.09 -0.83 0.13
N PRO A 138 2.09 0.01 -0.17
CA PRO A 138 3.09 0.40 0.82
C PRO A 138 2.47 1.03 2.08
N GLU A 139 1.31 1.69 1.94
CA GLU A 139 0.52 2.29 3.02
C GLU A 139 0.01 1.25 4.01
N GLU A 140 -0.34 0.04 3.57
CA GLU A 140 -0.75 -1.07 4.42
C GLU A 140 0.36 -1.47 5.41
N PHE A 141 1.58 -1.58 4.94
CA PHE A 141 2.73 -1.92 5.80
C PHE A 141 3.17 -0.72 6.65
N ALA A 142 3.09 0.49 6.12
CA ALA A 142 3.38 1.71 6.86
C ALA A 142 2.38 1.98 8.00
N PHE A 143 1.12 1.56 7.86
CA PHE A 143 0.11 1.60 8.92
C PHE A 143 0.65 0.99 10.23
N THR A 144 1.27 -0.19 10.14
CA THR A 144 1.83 -0.90 11.29
C THR A 144 2.94 -0.10 11.97
N SER A 145 3.81 0.53 11.20
CA SER A 145 4.88 1.38 11.73
C SER A 145 4.34 2.64 12.43
N VAL A 146 3.31 3.29 11.86
CA VAL A 146 2.67 4.46 12.51
C VAL A 146 1.90 4.01 13.76
N LEU A 147 1.24 2.86 13.74
CA LEU A 147 0.58 2.32 14.92
C LEU A 147 1.58 1.98 16.03
N TYR A 148 2.78 1.48 15.67
CA TYR A 148 3.87 1.28 16.64
C TYR A 148 4.34 2.62 17.26
N LEU A 149 4.47 3.67 16.48
CA LEU A 149 4.80 5.00 16.98
C LEU A 149 3.72 5.50 17.96
N LEU A 150 2.44 5.34 17.63
CA LEU A 150 1.32 5.69 18.51
C LEU A 150 1.28 4.81 19.77
N TYR A 151 1.63 3.52 19.66
CA TYR A 151 1.83 2.66 20.83
C TYR A 151 2.91 3.20 21.76
N VAL A 152 4.08 3.55 21.24
CA VAL A 152 5.18 4.12 22.02
C VAL A 152 4.73 5.40 22.73
N LEU A 153 4.07 6.32 22.02
CA LEU A 153 3.56 7.56 22.62
C LEU A 153 2.58 7.31 23.77
N ASN A 154 1.63 6.39 23.58
CA ASN A 154 0.64 6.09 24.62
C ASN A 154 1.29 5.38 25.81
N HIS A 155 2.23 4.45 25.57
CA HIS A 155 2.95 3.72 26.61
C HIS A 155 3.74 4.66 27.54
N TYR A 156 4.48 5.60 26.97
CA TYR A 156 5.26 6.60 27.74
C TYR A 156 4.45 7.88 28.03
N ARG A 157 3.11 7.82 27.92
CA ARG A 157 2.19 8.91 28.25
C ARG A 157 2.58 10.24 27.61
N GLN A 158 3.07 10.18 26.36
CA GLN A 158 3.55 11.32 25.57
C GLN A 158 4.76 12.07 26.15
N ARG A 159 5.45 11.48 27.12
CA ARG A 159 6.70 12.02 27.66
C ARG A 159 7.87 11.52 26.84
N VAL A 160 8.25 12.26 25.82
CA VAL A 160 9.30 11.83 24.88
C VAL A 160 10.67 11.64 25.55
N VAL A 161 10.96 12.37 26.63
CA VAL A 161 12.22 12.23 27.39
C VAL A 161 12.32 10.89 28.12
N ASP A 162 11.18 10.32 28.54
CA ASP A 162 11.11 9.06 29.27
C ASP A 162 11.27 7.83 28.36
N ILE A 163 11.22 8.01 27.03
CA ILE A 163 11.38 6.92 26.07
C ILE A 163 12.83 6.43 26.09
N PRO A 164 13.08 5.11 26.28
CA PRO A 164 14.44 4.56 26.28
C PRO A 164 15.12 4.66 24.92
N LEU A 165 16.46 4.78 24.90
CA LEU A 165 17.24 4.83 23.66
C LEU A 165 17.03 3.59 22.77
N LYS A 166 16.86 2.42 23.36
CA LYS A 166 16.50 1.20 22.60
C LYS A 166 15.21 1.39 21.81
N THR A 167 14.22 2.07 22.37
CA THR A 167 12.96 2.34 21.67
C THR A 167 13.18 3.35 20.54
N TYR A 168 14.01 4.35 20.73
CA TYR A 168 14.40 5.28 19.67
C TYR A 168 15.14 4.59 18.51
N PHE A 169 15.97 3.59 18.80
CA PHE A 169 16.56 2.75 17.76
C PHE A 169 15.47 2.05 16.91
N TRP A 170 14.47 1.45 17.55
CA TRP A 170 13.36 0.80 16.84
C TRP A 170 12.48 1.81 16.08
N LEU A 171 12.30 3.02 16.60
CA LEU A 171 11.61 4.09 15.88
C LEU A 171 12.38 4.52 14.64
N GLY A 172 13.70 4.63 14.73
CA GLY A 172 14.57 4.89 13.58
C GLY A 172 14.49 3.79 12.52
N LEU A 173 14.50 2.52 12.94
CA LEU A 173 14.34 1.37 12.05
C LEU A 173 12.97 1.39 11.33
N ASN A 174 11.89 1.68 12.05
CA ASN A 174 10.54 1.81 11.44
C ASN A 174 10.47 2.99 10.46
N LEU A 175 11.09 4.13 10.78
CA LEU A 175 11.19 5.25 9.84
C LEU A 175 11.93 4.83 8.57
N SER A 176 13.05 4.11 8.70
CA SER A 176 13.80 3.61 7.55
C SER A 176 12.98 2.64 6.71
N PHE A 177 12.24 1.74 7.35
CA PHE A 177 11.32 0.83 6.67
C PHE A 177 10.29 1.60 5.83
N ILE A 178 9.62 2.60 6.40
CA ILE A 178 8.67 3.46 5.66
C ILE A 178 9.39 4.20 4.53
N PHE A 179 10.53 4.81 4.81
CA PHE A 179 11.29 5.63 3.86
C PHE A 179 11.68 4.83 2.60
N TRP A 180 12.16 3.60 2.75
CA TRP A 180 12.56 2.74 1.63
C TRP A 180 11.39 1.98 0.98
N ASN A 181 10.19 2.00 1.58
CA ASN A 181 8.96 1.56 0.93
C ASN A 181 8.34 2.67 0.09
N LYS A 182 8.11 3.84 0.71
CA LYS A 182 7.56 5.05 0.08
C LYS A 182 7.81 6.24 1.00
N TYR A 183 8.82 7.05 0.70
CA TYR A 183 9.29 8.11 1.59
C TYR A 183 8.22 9.16 1.92
N SER A 184 7.21 9.37 1.06
CA SER A 184 6.09 10.27 1.33
C SER A 184 5.20 9.83 2.50
N LEU A 185 5.35 8.61 3.01
CA LEU A 185 4.62 8.11 4.18
C LEU A 185 5.31 8.45 5.51
N SER A 186 6.47 9.10 5.48
CA SER A 186 7.29 9.38 6.67
C SER A 186 6.77 10.52 7.55
N GLY A 187 5.68 11.21 7.16
CA GLY A 187 5.23 12.46 7.76
C GLY A 187 5.01 12.40 9.28
N SER A 188 4.34 11.37 9.79
CA SER A 188 4.15 11.21 11.25
C SER A 188 5.47 11.09 12.02
N TYR A 189 6.44 10.35 11.48
CA TYR A 189 7.74 10.16 12.10
C TYR A 189 8.60 11.43 12.07
N ILE A 190 8.56 12.17 10.96
CA ILE A 190 9.30 13.43 10.83
C ILE A 190 8.78 14.43 11.85
N ILE A 191 7.46 14.60 11.96
CA ILE A 191 6.86 15.49 12.97
C ILE A 191 7.19 15.03 14.37
N PHE A 192 7.16 13.72 14.66
CA PHE A 192 7.55 13.18 15.95
C PHE A 192 9.00 13.55 16.32
N PHE A 193 9.96 13.30 15.43
CA PHE A 193 11.36 13.61 15.71
C PHE A 193 11.63 15.12 15.79
N LEU A 194 10.94 15.93 15.00
CA LEU A 194 10.99 17.40 15.13
C LEU A 194 10.46 17.84 16.50
N TRP A 195 9.35 17.26 16.95
CA TRP A 195 8.82 17.56 18.29
C TRP A 195 9.82 17.22 19.39
N VAL A 196 10.42 16.01 19.33
CA VAL A 196 11.46 15.58 20.28
C VAL A 196 12.64 16.57 20.29
N ALA A 197 13.10 16.97 19.11
CA ALA A 197 14.20 17.91 18.99
C ALA A 197 13.85 19.28 19.61
N VAL A 198 12.68 19.85 19.29
CA VAL A 198 12.21 21.13 19.83
C VAL A 198 12.07 21.08 21.35
N GLU A 199 11.47 20.01 21.90
CA GLU A 199 11.29 19.85 23.35
C GLU A 199 12.63 19.78 24.10
N LEU A 200 13.61 19.03 23.57
CA LEU A 200 14.93 18.90 24.19
C LEU A 200 15.80 20.16 24.04
N LEU A 201 15.70 20.84 22.90
CA LEU A 201 16.34 22.14 22.71
C LEU A 201 15.79 23.19 23.69
N TYR A 202 14.47 23.23 23.87
CA TYR A 202 13.84 24.13 24.84
C TYR A 202 14.28 23.82 26.27
N LYS A 203 14.43 22.54 26.63
CA LYS A 203 14.94 22.08 27.93
C LYS A 203 16.45 22.20 28.06
N LYS A 204 17.17 22.58 26.99
CA LYS A 204 18.64 22.65 26.91
C LYS A 204 19.34 21.32 27.21
N ASP A 205 18.65 20.19 26.99
CA ASP A 205 19.22 18.85 27.20
C ASP A 205 19.86 18.32 25.90
N PHE A 206 20.96 18.98 25.52
CA PHE A 206 21.73 18.64 24.31
C PHE A 206 22.31 17.21 24.35
N LYS A 207 22.69 16.73 25.53
CA LYS A 207 23.24 15.38 25.72
C LYS A 207 22.21 14.34 25.37
N ARG A 208 20.99 14.49 25.88
CA ARG A 208 19.88 13.56 25.59
C ARG A 208 19.47 13.65 24.13
N LEU A 209 19.43 14.84 23.54
CA LEU A 209 19.14 15.04 22.13
C LEU A 209 20.14 14.27 21.26
N LEU A 210 21.45 14.41 21.51
CA LEU A 210 22.48 13.70 20.74
C LEU A 210 22.37 12.18 20.89
N GLN A 211 22.08 11.69 22.09
CA GLN A 211 21.86 10.25 22.32
C GLN A 211 20.67 9.73 21.51
N ILE A 212 19.55 10.47 21.47
CA ILE A 212 18.36 10.10 20.72
C ILE A 212 18.63 10.13 19.22
N ILE A 213 19.29 11.18 18.71
CA ILE A 213 19.70 11.27 17.30
C ILE A 213 20.57 10.06 16.94
N SER A 214 21.59 9.75 17.75
CA SER A 214 22.49 8.62 17.48
C SER A 214 21.75 7.29 17.49
N ALA A 215 20.90 7.03 18.47
CA ALA A 215 20.13 5.80 18.55
C ALA A 215 19.17 5.64 17.38
N SER A 216 18.44 6.71 17.02
CA SER A 216 17.50 6.68 15.91
C SER A 216 18.20 6.56 14.56
N LEU A 217 19.33 7.24 14.39
CA LEU A 217 20.15 7.17 13.19
C LEU A 217 20.73 5.76 13.00
N LEU A 218 21.21 5.11 14.05
CA LEU A 218 21.68 3.73 14.00
C LEU A 218 20.56 2.78 13.55
N GLY A 219 19.35 2.95 14.08
CA GLY A 219 18.18 2.18 13.64
C GLY A 219 17.85 2.43 12.16
N PHE A 220 17.87 3.70 11.73
CA PHE A 220 17.62 4.07 10.34
C PHE A 220 18.68 3.50 9.39
N LEU A 221 19.94 3.63 9.74
CA LEU A 221 21.07 3.18 8.93
C LEU A 221 21.09 1.67 8.72
N LEU A 222 20.55 0.88 9.63
CA LEU A 222 20.53 -0.59 9.48
C LEU A 222 19.87 -1.01 8.15
N THR A 223 18.69 -0.50 7.84
CA THR A 223 18.01 -0.81 6.56
C THR A 223 18.66 -0.05 5.39
N ALA A 224 19.04 1.22 5.62
CA ALA A 224 19.66 2.04 4.57
C ALA A 224 20.97 1.44 4.06
N VAL A 225 21.80 0.88 4.95
CA VAL A 225 23.05 0.20 4.59
C VAL A 225 22.78 -1.08 3.79
N ILE A 226 21.76 -1.86 4.17
CA ILE A 226 21.37 -3.06 3.40
C ILE A 226 20.99 -2.67 1.96
N VAL A 227 20.17 -1.64 1.81
CA VAL A 227 19.77 -1.10 0.49
C VAL A 227 21.01 -0.60 -0.27
N ALA A 228 21.88 0.18 0.37
CA ALA A 228 23.08 0.72 -0.25
C ALA A 228 24.06 -0.38 -0.70
N ILE A 229 24.24 -1.41 0.12
CA ILE A 229 25.10 -2.58 -0.22
C ILE A 229 24.51 -3.32 -1.42
N TYR A 230 23.18 -3.61 -1.41
CA TYR A 230 22.54 -4.30 -2.53
C TYR A 230 22.77 -3.57 -3.85
N PHE A 231 22.44 -2.29 -3.93
CA PHE A 231 22.59 -1.51 -5.16
C PHE A 231 24.05 -1.21 -5.51
N GLY A 232 24.92 -1.08 -4.50
CA GLY A 232 26.37 -0.92 -4.69
C GLY A 232 27.00 -2.15 -5.34
N LEU A 233 26.72 -3.35 -4.81
CA LEU A 233 27.24 -4.62 -5.34
C LEU A 233 26.78 -4.90 -6.78
N HIS A 234 25.60 -4.39 -7.16
CA HIS A 234 25.05 -4.54 -8.52
C HIS A 234 25.37 -3.35 -9.44
N ASN A 235 26.22 -2.40 -9.04
CA ASN A 235 26.52 -1.17 -9.80
C ASN A 235 25.29 -0.37 -10.23
N ALA A 236 24.21 -0.39 -9.42
CA ALA A 236 22.91 0.23 -9.71
C ALA A 236 22.54 1.37 -8.73
N PHE A 237 23.50 1.86 -7.94
CA PHE A 237 23.23 2.93 -6.96
C PHE A 237 22.80 4.24 -7.64
N LYS A 238 23.37 4.56 -8.80
CA LYS A 238 22.97 5.73 -9.59
C LYS A 238 21.53 5.59 -10.09
N ASP A 239 21.12 4.39 -10.48
CA ASP A 239 19.77 4.11 -10.97
C ASP A 239 18.74 4.23 -9.84
N LEU A 240 19.07 3.71 -8.64
CA LEU A 240 18.27 3.91 -7.44
C LEU A 240 18.03 5.41 -7.17
N ILE A 241 19.09 6.23 -7.15
CA ILE A 241 18.97 7.66 -6.88
C ILE A 241 18.15 8.36 -7.98
N ASN A 242 18.43 8.06 -9.24
CA ASN A 242 17.77 8.71 -10.36
C ASN A 242 16.28 8.36 -10.46
N ILE A 243 15.91 7.10 -10.25
CA ILE A 243 14.51 6.67 -10.41
C ILE A 243 13.73 6.94 -9.12
N TYR A 244 14.22 6.43 -7.98
CA TYR A 244 13.47 6.51 -6.73
C TYR A 244 13.35 7.93 -6.17
N PHE A 245 14.38 8.77 -6.31
CA PHE A 245 14.33 10.14 -5.81
C PHE A 245 14.15 11.18 -6.92
N VAL A 246 15.10 11.28 -7.86
CA VAL A 246 15.09 12.40 -8.82
C VAL A 246 13.85 12.35 -9.69
N GLN A 247 13.56 11.23 -10.32
CA GLN A 247 12.40 11.10 -11.21
C GLN A 247 11.07 11.33 -10.46
N ASN A 248 10.91 10.75 -9.28
CA ASN A 248 9.68 10.94 -8.49
C ASN A 248 9.49 12.39 -8.03
N LEU A 249 10.57 13.12 -7.72
CA LEU A 249 10.49 14.52 -7.31
C LEU A 249 10.30 15.49 -8.47
N THR A 250 10.77 15.15 -9.67
CA THR A 250 10.78 16.07 -10.81
C THR A 250 9.66 15.81 -11.82
N SER A 251 9.36 14.52 -12.11
CA SER A 251 8.44 14.16 -13.18
C SER A 251 6.97 14.29 -12.81
N TYR A 252 6.62 14.16 -11.53
CA TYR A 252 5.25 14.36 -11.05
C TYR A 252 4.84 15.82 -10.89
N ARG A 253 5.78 16.77 -10.89
CA ARG A 253 5.47 18.20 -10.86
C ARG A 253 4.86 18.66 -12.17
N GLN A 254 3.54 18.88 -12.18
CA GLN A 254 2.81 19.24 -13.40
C GLN A 254 2.60 20.74 -13.63
N THR A 255 2.85 21.62 -12.65
CA THR A 255 2.40 23.01 -12.77
C THR A 255 3.48 24.02 -12.37
N LYS A 256 3.69 25.00 -13.26
CA LYS A 256 4.34 26.30 -12.96
C LYS A 256 3.36 27.18 -12.16
N GLN A 257 2.98 26.74 -10.95
CA GLN A 257 2.18 27.57 -10.05
C GLN A 257 3.09 28.47 -9.22
N SER A 258 2.58 29.66 -8.85
CA SER A 258 3.23 30.49 -7.86
C SER A 258 3.35 29.75 -6.52
N PHE A 259 4.25 30.17 -5.66
CA PHE A 259 4.40 29.57 -4.31
C PHE A 259 3.06 29.53 -3.54
N LEU A 260 2.31 30.65 -3.55
CA LEU A 260 0.98 30.70 -2.92
C LEU A 260 0.00 29.74 -3.57
N GLY A 261 0.02 29.59 -4.91
CA GLY A 261 -0.81 28.62 -5.63
C GLY A 261 -0.50 27.17 -5.21
N GLN A 262 0.78 26.83 -5.01
CA GLN A 262 1.19 25.52 -4.52
C GLN A 262 0.69 25.27 -3.09
N VAL A 263 0.81 26.25 -2.19
CA VAL A 263 0.29 26.15 -0.82
C VAL A 263 -1.22 25.95 -0.81
N TRP A 264 -1.97 26.74 -1.59
CA TRP A 264 -3.43 26.59 -1.70
C TRP A 264 -3.83 25.22 -2.25
N TYR A 265 -3.15 24.75 -3.27
CA TYR A 265 -3.41 23.42 -3.83
C TYR A 265 -3.13 22.32 -2.81
N LEU A 266 -2.05 22.44 -2.04
CA LEU A 266 -1.73 21.49 -0.98
C LEU A 266 -2.80 21.46 0.11
N LEU A 267 -3.26 22.64 0.57
CA LEU A 267 -4.35 22.74 1.54
C LEU A 267 -5.67 22.15 0.99
N TYR A 268 -5.95 22.36 -0.30
CA TYR A 268 -7.09 21.73 -0.98
C TYR A 268 -6.98 20.21 -0.96
N LEU A 269 -5.82 19.64 -1.30
CA LEU A 269 -5.58 18.20 -1.29
C LEU A 269 -5.75 17.62 0.14
N MET A 270 -5.21 18.29 1.16
CA MET A 270 -5.40 17.90 2.55
C MET A 270 -6.88 17.91 2.95
N GLY A 271 -7.61 18.93 2.56
CA GLY A 271 -9.07 19.02 2.79
C GLY A 271 -9.82 17.89 2.10
N MET A 272 -9.46 17.55 0.87
CA MET A 272 -10.06 16.44 0.11
C MET A 272 -9.78 15.08 0.75
N GLN A 273 -8.55 14.82 1.22
CA GLN A 273 -8.20 13.59 1.95
C GLN A 273 -9.07 13.42 3.20
N ILE A 274 -9.26 14.49 3.98
CA ILE A 274 -10.10 14.46 5.18
C ILE A 274 -11.59 14.29 4.79
N LYS A 275 -12.05 14.97 3.73
CA LYS A 275 -13.43 14.89 3.24
C LYS A 275 -13.81 13.47 2.82
N THR A 276 -12.92 12.76 2.13
CA THR A 276 -13.17 11.39 1.66
C THR A 276 -13.50 10.45 2.82
N HIS A 277 -12.87 10.65 3.98
CA HIS A 277 -13.11 9.87 5.20
C HIS A 277 -13.60 10.74 6.37
N PHE A 278 -14.52 11.66 6.10
CA PHE A 278 -14.97 12.64 7.10
C PHE A 278 -15.52 12.00 8.39
N VAL A 279 -16.28 10.91 8.28
CA VAL A 279 -16.79 10.18 9.44
C VAL A 279 -15.65 9.63 10.30
N VAL A 280 -14.63 9.05 9.68
CA VAL A 280 -13.42 8.56 10.37
C VAL A 280 -12.72 9.70 11.08
N PHE A 281 -12.60 10.86 10.44
CA PHE A 281 -11.97 12.06 11.03
C PHE A 281 -12.75 12.54 12.26
N ILE A 282 -14.10 12.53 12.23
CA ILE A 282 -14.92 12.83 13.42
C ILE A 282 -14.59 11.87 14.57
N PHE A 283 -14.47 10.56 14.32
CA PHE A 283 -14.09 9.60 15.36
C PHE A 283 -12.71 9.89 15.93
N ILE A 284 -11.75 10.28 15.09
CA ILE A 284 -10.41 10.69 15.54
C ILE A 284 -10.49 11.90 16.48
N ILE A 285 -11.26 12.94 16.11
CA ILE A 285 -11.50 14.11 16.97
C ILE A 285 -12.13 13.69 18.29
N CYS A 286 -13.17 12.84 18.26
CA CYS A 286 -13.81 12.34 19.48
C CYS A 286 -12.82 11.58 20.36
N GLY A 287 -11.90 10.80 19.78
CA GLY A 287 -10.83 10.12 20.49
C GLY A 287 -9.85 11.08 21.16
N TRP A 288 -9.49 12.20 20.52
CA TRP A 288 -8.67 13.27 21.11
C TRP A 288 -9.42 14.00 22.23
N LEU A 289 -10.67 14.41 22.01
CA LEU A 289 -11.50 15.04 23.04
C LEU A 289 -11.64 14.13 24.27
N LYS A 290 -11.79 12.82 24.06
CA LYS A 290 -11.79 11.85 25.14
C LYS A 290 -10.46 11.81 25.90
N ALA A 291 -9.34 11.84 25.22
CA ALA A 291 -8.02 11.90 25.85
C ALA A 291 -7.83 13.21 26.66
N ILE A 292 -8.25 14.36 26.10
CA ILE A 292 -8.20 15.66 26.80
C ILE A 292 -9.09 15.63 28.06
N SER A 293 -10.30 15.05 27.99
CA SER A 293 -11.17 14.89 29.15
C SER A 293 -10.55 14.04 30.26
N GLU A 294 -9.60 13.17 29.92
CA GLU A 294 -8.79 12.37 30.85
C GLU A 294 -7.48 13.05 31.27
N LYS A 295 -7.33 14.35 30.99
CA LYS A 295 -6.14 15.16 31.27
C LYS A 295 -4.87 14.62 30.61
N LYS A 296 -5.01 14.04 29.41
CA LYS A 296 -3.88 13.60 28.57
C LYS A 296 -3.54 14.64 27.53
N HIS A 297 -2.26 14.80 27.26
CA HIS A 297 -1.80 15.63 26.15
C HIS A 297 -2.04 14.92 24.82
N VAL A 298 -2.46 15.65 23.79
CA VAL A 298 -2.70 15.10 22.45
C VAL A 298 -2.03 15.93 21.34
N VAL A 299 -1.35 17.03 21.69
CA VAL A 299 -0.84 17.99 20.73
C VAL A 299 0.14 17.35 19.75
N ILE A 300 1.06 16.54 20.25
CA ILE A 300 2.02 15.83 19.39
C ILE A 300 1.31 14.84 18.45
N GLU A 301 0.28 14.15 18.95
CA GLU A 301 -0.50 13.20 18.15
C GLU A 301 -1.28 13.91 17.03
N VAL A 302 -1.88 15.07 17.34
CA VAL A 302 -2.56 15.93 16.35
C VAL A 302 -1.56 16.40 15.29
N ALA A 303 -0.39 16.90 15.72
CA ALA A 303 0.65 17.35 14.80
C ALA A 303 1.13 16.21 13.89
N MET A 304 1.32 14.99 14.43
CA MET A 304 1.70 13.81 13.66
C MET A 304 0.63 13.39 12.65
N TYR A 305 -0.64 13.49 12.99
CA TYR A 305 -1.76 13.25 12.07
C TYR A 305 -1.68 14.19 10.87
N PHE A 306 -1.61 15.50 11.12
CA PHE A 306 -1.49 16.48 10.05
C PHE A 306 -0.19 16.33 9.27
N GLY A 307 0.90 15.90 9.90
CA GLY A 307 2.14 15.53 9.24
C GLY A 307 1.97 14.36 8.27
N ALA A 308 1.24 13.31 8.67
CA ALA A 308 0.93 12.19 7.77
C ALA A 308 0.13 12.65 6.54
N VAL A 309 -0.94 13.43 6.76
CA VAL A 309 -1.79 13.95 5.68
C VAL A 309 -0.98 14.88 4.76
N LEU A 310 -0.19 15.79 5.31
CA LEU A 310 0.64 16.73 4.56
C LEU A 310 1.61 16.01 3.62
N PHE A 311 2.38 15.06 4.16
CA PHE A 311 3.44 14.39 3.40
C PHE A 311 2.88 13.54 2.26
N VAL A 312 1.74 12.90 2.45
CA VAL A 312 1.03 12.19 1.37
C VAL A 312 0.57 13.17 0.29
N CYS A 313 0.03 14.33 0.66
CA CYS A 313 -0.43 15.34 -0.29
C CYS A 313 0.71 16.01 -1.09
N LEU A 314 1.96 15.96 -0.61
CA LEU A 314 3.13 16.44 -1.36
C LEU A 314 3.37 15.68 -2.68
N GLN A 315 2.75 14.52 -2.87
CA GLN A 315 2.76 13.79 -4.13
C GLN A 315 1.90 14.46 -5.21
N HIS A 316 1.07 15.45 -4.87
CA HIS A 316 0.10 16.13 -5.76
C HIS A 316 -0.90 15.19 -6.44
N TRP A 317 -1.15 14.03 -5.87
CA TRP A 317 -2.11 13.03 -6.33
C TRP A 317 -2.95 12.54 -5.16
N LEU A 318 -4.20 12.17 -5.43
CA LEU A 318 -5.14 11.63 -4.44
C LEU A 318 -5.60 10.26 -4.89
N ASP A 319 -5.24 9.24 -4.10
CA ASP A 319 -5.82 7.91 -4.17
C ASP A 319 -6.40 7.55 -2.81
N ASP A 320 -7.46 6.76 -2.81
CA ASP A 320 -8.19 6.41 -1.58
C ASP A 320 -7.29 5.63 -0.60
N TYR A 321 -6.46 4.71 -1.10
CA TYR A 321 -5.55 3.92 -0.27
C TYR A 321 -4.43 4.74 0.41
N TYR A 322 -4.15 5.97 -0.05
CA TYR A 322 -3.20 6.86 0.63
C TYR A 322 -3.65 7.22 2.04
N THR A 323 -4.95 7.16 2.30
CA THR A 323 -5.51 7.48 3.61
C THR A 323 -5.18 6.43 4.67
N LEU A 324 -4.75 5.21 4.29
CA LEU A 324 -4.31 4.18 5.24
C LEU A 324 -3.22 4.66 6.20
N ILE A 325 -2.37 5.62 5.78
CA ILE A 325 -1.25 6.11 6.63
C ILE A 325 -1.73 6.84 7.89
N TRP A 326 -2.92 7.45 7.88
CA TRP A 326 -3.46 8.12 9.06
C TRP A 326 -4.59 7.32 9.75
N MET A 327 -5.01 6.17 9.21
CA MET A 327 -5.96 5.26 9.87
C MET A 327 -5.47 4.66 11.22
N PRO A 328 -4.17 4.56 11.55
CA PRO A 328 -3.73 4.20 12.89
C PRO A 328 -4.26 5.14 13.98
N PHE A 329 -4.46 6.44 13.68
CA PHE A 329 -5.08 7.38 14.60
C PHE A 329 -6.55 7.05 14.86
N PHE A 330 -7.26 6.55 13.85
CA PHE A 330 -8.62 6.03 13.99
C PHE A 330 -8.65 4.78 14.89
N ALA A 331 -7.73 3.84 14.74
CA ALA A 331 -7.61 2.69 15.62
C ALA A 331 -7.46 3.12 17.10
N VAL A 332 -6.57 4.06 17.38
CA VAL A 332 -6.36 4.60 18.74
C VAL A 332 -7.61 5.33 19.24
N ALA A 333 -8.27 6.10 18.39
CA ALA A 333 -9.52 6.79 18.74
C ALA A 333 -10.62 5.79 19.13
N LEU A 334 -10.84 4.74 18.34
CA LEU A 334 -11.79 3.68 18.65
C LEU A 334 -11.48 3.01 20.00
N ILE A 335 -10.22 2.67 20.27
CA ILE A 335 -9.81 2.08 21.55
C ILE A 335 -10.11 3.03 22.71
N ARG A 336 -9.90 4.35 22.55
CA ARG A 336 -10.22 5.35 23.57
C ARG A 336 -11.71 5.48 23.80
N LEU A 337 -12.51 5.47 22.74
CA LEU A 337 -13.95 5.60 22.83
C LEU A 337 -14.61 4.40 23.49
N LEU A 338 -14.04 3.20 23.38
CA LEU A 338 -14.50 2.01 24.13
C LEU A 338 -14.37 2.14 25.66
N ARG A 339 -13.69 3.20 26.18
CA ARG A 339 -13.54 3.49 27.63
C ARG A 339 -14.65 4.41 28.17
N LEU A 340 -15.86 4.29 27.74
CA LEU A 340 -16.96 5.21 28.06
C LEU A 340 -17.39 5.27 29.55
N GLN A 341 -16.84 4.44 30.43
CA GLN A 341 -17.22 4.34 31.85
C GLN A 341 -17.18 5.65 32.67
N LYS A 342 -16.55 6.72 32.17
CA LYS A 342 -16.48 8.01 32.92
C LYS A 342 -17.37 9.12 32.37
N LEU A 343 -18.13 8.87 31.33
CA LEU A 343 -19.25 9.76 31.00
C LEU A 343 -20.35 9.43 32.02
N ARG A 344 -20.51 10.26 33.04
CA ARG A 344 -21.53 10.17 34.09
C ARG A 344 -22.99 10.12 33.56
N ILE A 345 -23.19 10.17 32.27
CA ILE A 345 -24.49 10.22 31.60
C ILE A 345 -25.02 8.83 31.23
N VAL A 346 -24.15 7.81 31.12
CA VAL A 346 -24.62 6.44 30.83
C VAL A 346 -23.88 5.48 31.75
N VAL A 347 -24.57 5.01 32.76
CA VAL A 347 -24.18 3.84 33.57
C VAL A 347 -24.34 2.63 32.63
N PHE A 348 -23.28 2.16 32.02
CA PHE A 348 -23.30 0.91 31.26
C PHE A 348 -23.52 -0.25 32.26
N ASP A 349 -24.76 -0.67 32.37
CA ASP A 349 -25.11 -1.90 33.05
C ASP A 349 -24.35 -3.08 32.42
N LYS A 350 -23.94 -4.06 33.21
CA LYS A 350 -23.33 -5.31 32.72
C LYS A 350 -24.15 -5.98 31.60
N LYS A 351 -25.46 -5.74 31.57
CA LYS A 351 -26.38 -6.18 30.51
C LYS A 351 -26.10 -5.55 29.13
N LEU A 352 -25.56 -4.33 29.05
CA LEU A 352 -25.18 -3.65 27.81
C LEU A 352 -23.81 -4.14 27.26
N LEU A 353 -23.05 -4.87 28.05
CA LEU A 353 -21.73 -5.37 27.63
C LEU A 353 -21.83 -6.44 26.52
N ALA A 354 -22.87 -7.24 26.54
CA ALA A 354 -23.10 -8.29 25.53
C ALA A 354 -23.49 -7.69 24.18
N PRO A 355 -24.46 -6.75 24.08
CA PRO A 355 -24.75 -6.02 22.82
C PRO A 355 -23.52 -5.31 22.24
N VAL A 356 -22.72 -4.63 23.07
CA VAL A 356 -21.51 -3.94 22.59
C VAL A 356 -20.49 -4.92 21.98
N LYS A 357 -20.28 -6.09 22.59
CA LYS A 357 -19.41 -7.13 22.05
C LYS A 357 -19.94 -7.70 20.73
N ILE A 358 -21.26 -7.91 20.64
CA ILE A 358 -21.94 -8.38 19.43
C ILE A 358 -21.78 -7.33 18.32
N LEU A 359 -22.04 -6.06 18.63
CA LEU A 359 -21.89 -4.96 17.65
C LEU A 359 -20.47 -4.83 17.15
N LEU A 360 -19.49 -5.01 18.05
CA LEU A 360 -18.07 -5.00 17.70
C LEU A 360 -17.69 -6.18 16.79
N ALA A 361 -18.16 -7.37 17.12
CA ALA A 361 -17.95 -8.56 16.30
C ALA A 361 -18.66 -8.42 14.93
N ALA A 362 -19.88 -7.91 14.93
CA ALA A 362 -20.64 -7.63 13.72
C ALA A 362 -19.93 -6.58 12.85
N SER A 363 -19.39 -5.51 13.44
CA SER A 363 -18.63 -4.48 12.70
C SER A 363 -17.39 -5.06 12.05
N LEU A 364 -16.64 -5.92 12.74
CA LEU A 364 -15.45 -6.59 12.20
C LEU A 364 -15.77 -7.49 11.00
N VAL A 365 -16.97 -8.06 10.97
CA VAL A 365 -17.43 -8.90 9.86
C VAL A 365 -18.08 -8.07 8.77
N ILE A 366 -18.98 -7.13 9.14
CA ILE A 366 -19.82 -6.40 8.19
C ILE A 366 -19.07 -5.27 7.49
N MET A 367 -18.24 -4.48 8.20
CA MET A 367 -17.56 -3.34 7.59
C MET A 367 -16.59 -3.73 6.45
N PRO A 368 -15.78 -4.79 6.56
CA PRO A 368 -15.00 -5.27 5.42
C PRO A 368 -15.87 -5.69 4.22
N PHE A 369 -17.06 -6.28 4.45
CA PHE A 369 -18.01 -6.63 3.38
C PHE A 369 -18.61 -5.42 2.70
N VAL A 370 -18.99 -4.40 3.47
CA VAL A 370 -19.58 -3.17 2.93
C VAL A 370 -18.56 -2.33 2.19
N ASN A 371 -17.33 -2.27 2.70
CA ASN A 371 -16.27 -1.41 2.17
C ASN A 371 -15.29 -2.12 1.22
N ASN A 372 -15.31 -3.47 1.17
CA ASN A 372 -14.40 -4.23 0.34
C ASN A 372 -15.09 -4.74 -0.92
N VAL A 373 -14.65 -4.25 -2.07
CA VAL A 373 -15.19 -4.60 -3.39
C VAL A 373 -15.06 -6.10 -3.68
N ASN A 374 -14.01 -6.75 -3.19
CA ASN A 374 -13.75 -8.18 -3.42
C ASN A 374 -14.88 -9.07 -2.89
N LEU A 375 -15.39 -8.77 -1.69
CA LEU A 375 -16.46 -9.54 -1.08
C LEU A 375 -17.81 -9.34 -1.78
N ASN A 376 -18.10 -8.11 -2.22
CA ASN A 376 -19.32 -7.83 -2.96
C ASN A 376 -19.40 -8.67 -4.23
N HIS A 377 -18.29 -8.88 -4.93
CA HIS A 377 -18.26 -9.69 -6.14
C HIS A 377 -18.39 -11.19 -5.88
N LEU A 378 -17.79 -11.71 -4.80
CA LEU A 378 -17.98 -13.11 -4.40
C LEU A 378 -19.42 -13.44 -4.03
N VAL A 379 -20.14 -12.49 -3.40
CA VAL A 379 -21.51 -12.72 -2.89
C VAL A 379 -22.56 -12.40 -3.94
N VAL A 380 -22.38 -11.34 -4.74
CA VAL A 380 -23.42 -10.80 -5.64
C VAL A 380 -23.32 -11.36 -7.06
N SER A 381 -22.13 -11.57 -7.60
CA SER A 381 -21.95 -11.99 -9.00
C SER A 381 -21.87 -13.50 -9.20
N GLY A 382 -21.58 -14.27 -8.15
CA GLY A 382 -21.31 -15.71 -8.27
C GLY A 382 -20.06 -16.05 -9.10
N GLU A 383 -19.36 -15.05 -9.61
CA GLU A 383 -18.13 -15.22 -10.38
C GLU A 383 -16.94 -15.39 -9.42
N LYS A 384 -16.49 -16.62 -9.30
CA LYS A 384 -15.40 -17.04 -8.39
C LYS A 384 -14.02 -16.39 -8.64
N HIS A 385 -13.90 -15.46 -9.58
CA HIS A 385 -12.60 -15.03 -10.12
C HIS A 385 -12.48 -13.53 -10.39
N SER A 386 -13.44 -12.74 -9.93
CA SER A 386 -13.51 -11.34 -10.27
C SER A 386 -13.25 -10.47 -9.05
N LEU A 387 -12.30 -9.58 -9.18
CA LEU A 387 -12.17 -8.41 -8.34
C LEU A 387 -12.73 -7.25 -9.17
N ASN A 388 -13.54 -6.37 -8.61
CA ASN A 388 -14.22 -5.26 -9.33
C ASN A 388 -15.17 -5.68 -10.49
N GLY A 389 -15.67 -6.92 -10.51
CA GLY A 389 -16.49 -7.41 -11.61
C GLY A 389 -15.72 -7.76 -12.88
N GLU A 390 -14.39 -7.77 -12.82
CA GLU A 390 -13.54 -8.14 -13.94
C GLU A 390 -13.16 -9.61 -13.88
N THR A 391 -13.35 -10.32 -14.98
CA THR A 391 -12.81 -11.65 -15.18
C THR A 391 -11.33 -11.55 -15.58
N HIS A 392 -10.60 -12.66 -15.54
CA HIS A 392 -9.24 -12.72 -16.09
C HIS A 392 -9.16 -13.52 -17.38
N GLN A 393 -10.24 -13.49 -18.16
CA GLN A 393 -10.32 -14.22 -19.44
C GLN A 393 -9.24 -13.76 -20.43
N ALA A 394 -8.97 -12.44 -20.49
CA ALA A 394 -7.94 -11.90 -21.37
C ALA A 394 -6.55 -12.43 -21.01
N GLN A 395 -6.18 -12.43 -19.72
CA GLN A 395 -4.90 -12.94 -19.25
C GLN A 395 -4.74 -14.43 -19.57
N GLU A 396 -5.77 -15.25 -19.32
CA GLU A 396 -5.75 -16.68 -19.63
C GLU A 396 -5.67 -16.96 -21.14
N GLN A 397 -6.46 -16.25 -21.93
CA GLN A 397 -6.50 -16.41 -23.38
C GLN A 397 -5.15 -16.01 -24.00
N PHE A 398 -4.63 -14.84 -23.64
CA PHE A 398 -3.38 -14.34 -24.20
C PHE A 398 -2.18 -15.16 -23.75
N SER A 399 -2.16 -15.60 -22.50
CA SER A 399 -1.12 -16.52 -22.00
C SER A 399 -1.06 -17.81 -22.83
N LYS A 400 -2.21 -18.43 -23.14
CA LYS A 400 -2.27 -19.62 -24.00
C LYS A 400 -1.70 -19.32 -25.40
N ILE A 401 -2.09 -18.20 -26.01
CA ILE A 401 -1.60 -17.80 -27.33
C ILE A 401 -0.09 -17.58 -27.29
N MET A 402 0.39 -16.77 -26.35
CA MET A 402 1.81 -16.44 -26.25
C MET A 402 2.69 -17.68 -26.05
N LYS A 403 2.26 -18.62 -25.18
CA LYS A 403 2.99 -19.87 -24.90
C LYS A 403 2.92 -20.89 -26.06
N SER A 404 1.90 -20.83 -26.89
CA SER A 404 1.82 -21.70 -28.07
C SER A 404 2.74 -21.26 -29.19
N GLU A 405 3.01 -19.96 -29.31
CA GLU A 405 3.86 -19.41 -30.36
C GLU A 405 5.36 -19.39 -29.97
N TYR A 406 5.65 -19.13 -28.68
CA TYR A 406 7.04 -18.99 -28.20
C TYR A 406 7.24 -19.74 -26.87
N LYS A 407 8.36 -20.46 -26.77
CA LYS A 407 8.72 -21.18 -25.53
C LYS A 407 8.94 -20.23 -24.35
N LYS A 408 9.52 -19.06 -24.58
CA LYS A 408 9.72 -17.97 -23.61
C LYS A 408 9.31 -16.67 -24.27
N PRO A 409 8.01 -16.35 -24.30
CA PRO A 409 7.54 -15.14 -24.95
C PRO A 409 7.99 -13.88 -24.19
N SER A 410 8.28 -12.82 -24.91
CA SER A 410 8.56 -11.50 -24.36
C SER A 410 7.39 -10.56 -24.57
N LEU A 411 7.11 -9.70 -23.58
CA LEU A 411 5.92 -8.89 -23.51
C LEU A 411 6.24 -7.43 -23.16
N LEU A 412 5.48 -6.50 -23.73
CA LEU A 412 5.51 -5.08 -23.43
C LEU A 412 4.08 -4.54 -23.23
N MET A 413 3.84 -3.78 -22.15
CA MET A 413 2.60 -3.03 -21.92
C MET A 413 2.87 -1.53 -22.08
N ILE A 414 2.27 -0.89 -23.11
CA ILE A 414 2.67 0.48 -23.50
C ILE A 414 1.67 1.57 -23.09
N ASN A 415 0.50 1.22 -22.62
CA ASN A 415 -0.49 2.21 -22.19
C ASN A 415 -1.08 1.96 -20.81
N ASP A 416 -0.64 0.92 -20.12
CA ASP A 416 -1.04 0.61 -18.73
C ASP A 416 0.10 -0.01 -17.92
N LEU A 417 -0.10 -0.13 -16.60
CA LEU A 417 0.72 -0.93 -15.70
C LEU A 417 0.47 -2.44 -15.93
N ASP A 418 1.14 -3.30 -15.17
CA ASP A 418 0.96 -4.76 -15.26
C ASP A 418 -0.44 -5.20 -14.81
N GLU A 419 -1.27 -5.54 -15.77
CA GLU A 419 -2.63 -6.07 -15.57
C GLU A 419 -2.65 -7.57 -15.23
N GLY A 420 -1.52 -8.13 -14.78
CA GLY A 420 -1.39 -9.54 -14.43
C GLY A 420 -1.03 -10.46 -15.59
N PHE A 421 -0.70 -9.94 -16.76
CA PHE A 421 -0.29 -10.75 -17.92
C PHE A 421 1.07 -11.41 -17.72
N PHE A 422 2.01 -10.77 -17.04
CA PHE A 422 3.32 -11.34 -16.71
C PHE A 422 3.15 -12.55 -15.78
N LEU A 423 2.32 -12.44 -14.74
CA LEU A 423 2.02 -13.55 -13.84
C LEU A 423 1.29 -14.69 -14.54
N ALA A 424 0.24 -14.38 -15.32
CA ALA A 424 -0.55 -15.40 -16.03
C ALA A 424 0.28 -16.16 -17.06
N THR A 425 1.23 -15.50 -17.70
CA THR A 425 2.12 -16.09 -18.69
C THR A 425 3.36 -16.72 -18.05
N ASP A 426 3.62 -16.45 -16.77
CA ASP A 426 4.80 -16.88 -16.03
C ASP A 426 6.11 -16.47 -16.73
N ILE A 427 6.19 -15.19 -17.06
CA ILE A 427 7.34 -14.56 -17.72
C ILE A 427 7.83 -13.36 -16.91
N LEU A 428 9.06 -12.94 -17.19
CA LEU A 428 9.67 -11.74 -16.63
C LEU A 428 9.87 -10.68 -17.70
N PRO A 429 9.96 -9.40 -17.31
CA PRO A 429 10.31 -8.33 -18.22
C PRO A 429 11.66 -8.57 -18.90
N THR A 430 11.73 -8.28 -20.21
CA THR A 430 12.95 -8.38 -21.02
C THR A 430 13.49 -7.01 -21.43
N THR A 431 12.80 -5.94 -21.06
CA THR A 431 13.18 -4.55 -21.34
C THR A 431 13.08 -3.70 -20.07
N PRO A 432 13.94 -2.69 -19.87
CA PRO A 432 13.90 -1.86 -18.66
C PRO A 432 12.53 -1.18 -18.44
N PHE A 433 11.99 -0.49 -19.43
CA PHE A 433 10.60 -0.05 -19.42
C PHE A 433 9.73 -1.15 -20.05
N TRP A 434 9.10 -1.93 -19.22
CA TRP A 434 8.30 -3.09 -19.59
C TRP A 434 6.79 -2.84 -19.47
N GLN A 435 6.43 -1.79 -18.76
CA GLN A 435 5.06 -1.30 -18.55
C GLN A 435 5.06 0.23 -18.60
N ARG A 436 3.90 0.84 -18.86
CA ARG A 436 3.75 2.27 -18.77
C ARG A 436 3.58 2.71 -17.33
N LEU A 437 4.51 3.49 -16.82
CA LEU A 437 4.34 4.17 -15.53
C LEU A 437 3.27 5.27 -15.65
N ASN A 438 2.70 5.71 -14.52
CA ASN A 438 1.68 6.75 -14.45
C ASN A 438 2.23 8.15 -14.84
N MET A 439 2.91 8.23 -15.97
CA MET A 439 3.54 9.44 -16.51
C MET A 439 3.29 9.52 -18.02
N ASN A 440 2.95 10.72 -18.50
CA ASN A 440 2.78 10.96 -19.92
C ASN A 440 4.12 11.25 -20.63
N TYR A 441 4.08 11.39 -21.96
CA TYR A 441 5.27 11.65 -22.78
C TYR A 441 6.08 12.88 -22.32
N LYS A 442 5.40 13.99 -21.95
CA LYS A 442 6.07 15.21 -21.48
C LYS A 442 6.78 15.02 -20.13
N GLN A 443 6.25 14.15 -19.29
CA GLN A 443 6.79 13.88 -17.95
C GLN A 443 7.97 12.89 -18.00
N LEU A 444 7.90 11.87 -18.86
CA LEU A 444 8.93 10.81 -18.96
C LEU A 444 9.18 10.41 -20.43
N PRO A 445 9.77 11.28 -21.27
CA PRO A 445 10.02 10.97 -22.69
C PRO A 445 10.85 9.70 -22.89
N LYS A 446 11.81 9.42 -22.00
CA LYS A 446 12.70 8.25 -22.08
C LYS A 446 11.95 6.92 -22.11
N MET A 447 10.82 6.82 -21.39
CA MET A 447 9.98 5.62 -21.39
C MET A 447 9.37 5.40 -22.79
N TYR A 448 8.82 6.44 -23.39
CA TYR A 448 8.20 6.36 -24.71
C TYR A 448 9.22 6.10 -25.83
N TRP A 449 10.40 6.70 -25.75
CA TRP A 449 11.52 6.38 -26.68
C TRP A 449 11.98 4.93 -26.52
N SER A 450 11.98 4.40 -25.31
CA SER A 450 12.27 2.98 -25.09
C SER A 450 11.22 2.09 -25.72
N PHE A 451 9.93 2.38 -25.54
CA PHE A 451 8.84 1.64 -26.16
C PHE A 451 8.94 1.70 -27.70
N GLU A 452 9.09 2.88 -28.27
CA GLU A 452 9.24 3.08 -29.71
C GLU A 452 10.41 2.26 -30.26
N ARG A 453 11.60 2.37 -29.64
CA ARG A 453 12.80 1.64 -30.07
C ARG A 453 12.58 0.12 -30.01
N ASN A 454 12.06 -0.41 -28.91
CA ASN A 454 11.84 -1.84 -28.75
C ASN A 454 10.83 -2.38 -29.77
N MET A 455 9.78 -1.61 -30.08
CA MET A 455 8.81 -1.99 -31.11
C MET A 455 9.40 -1.90 -32.54
N ARG A 456 10.17 -0.85 -32.88
CA ARG A 456 10.84 -0.73 -34.19
C ARG A 456 11.85 -1.84 -34.43
N GLN A 457 12.58 -2.24 -33.40
CA GLN A 457 13.57 -3.33 -33.44
C GLN A 457 12.94 -4.73 -33.28
N LYS A 458 11.63 -4.83 -33.07
CA LYS A 458 10.91 -6.08 -32.75
C LYS A 458 11.58 -6.85 -31.61
N ALA A 459 12.09 -6.11 -30.61
CA ALA A 459 12.84 -6.67 -29.47
C ALA A 459 11.93 -7.48 -28.52
N VAL A 460 10.63 -7.31 -28.59
CA VAL A 460 9.64 -8.10 -27.87
C VAL A 460 8.70 -8.82 -28.84
N ASP A 461 8.23 -10.00 -28.46
CA ASP A 461 7.37 -10.82 -29.30
C ASP A 461 5.94 -10.28 -29.34
N PHE A 462 5.47 -9.77 -28.20
CA PHE A 462 4.09 -9.31 -28.01
C PHE A 462 4.02 -7.91 -27.38
N VAL A 463 2.98 -7.18 -27.78
CA VAL A 463 2.57 -5.91 -27.15
C VAL A 463 1.11 -6.04 -26.75
N ILE A 464 0.77 -5.68 -25.50
CA ILE A 464 -0.62 -5.63 -25.04
C ILE A 464 -1.03 -4.17 -24.84
N ILE A 465 -2.27 -3.89 -25.25
CA ILE A 465 -2.89 -2.58 -25.15
C ILE A 465 -4.26 -2.71 -24.53
N ASN A 466 -4.51 -1.93 -23.48
CA ASN A 466 -5.84 -1.74 -22.91
C ASN A 466 -6.63 -0.74 -23.75
N ILE A 467 -7.85 -1.08 -24.13
CA ILE A 467 -8.78 -0.22 -24.86
C ILE A 467 -10.11 -0.11 -24.12
N GLN A 468 -10.74 1.04 -24.16
CA GLN A 468 -11.98 1.32 -23.41
C GLN A 468 -13.26 1.05 -24.19
N ALA A 469 -13.18 0.76 -25.49
CA ALA A 469 -14.34 0.54 -26.33
C ALA A 469 -14.57 -0.95 -26.59
N PRO A 470 -15.83 -1.40 -26.76
CA PRO A 470 -16.14 -2.80 -26.99
C PRO A 470 -15.40 -3.34 -28.23
N PRO A 471 -14.89 -4.57 -28.15
CA PRO A 471 -14.19 -5.19 -29.28
C PRO A 471 -15.20 -5.38 -30.42
N THR A 472 -14.74 -5.11 -31.62
CA THR A 472 -15.48 -5.42 -32.83
C THR A 472 -14.71 -6.49 -33.58
N ASN A 473 -15.40 -7.29 -34.40
CA ASN A 473 -14.74 -8.20 -35.32
C ASN A 473 -14.09 -7.48 -36.51
N ASP A 474 -14.35 -6.15 -36.63
CA ASP A 474 -13.73 -5.34 -37.66
C ASP A 474 -12.33 -4.88 -37.24
N ARG A 475 -11.34 -5.39 -37.96
CA ARG A 475 -9.92 -5.07 -37.74
C ARG A 475 -9.63 -3.57 -37.86
N LYS A 476 -10.33 -2.83 -38.74
CA LYS A 476 -10.11 -1.39 -38.89
C LYS A 476 -10.55 -0.65 -37.64
N THR A 477 -11.69 -1.01 -37.10
CA THR A 477 -12.22 -0.41 -35.87
C THR A 477 -11.31 -0.70 -34.66
N VAL A 478 -10.81 -1.93 -34.52
CA VAL A 478 -9.83 -2.28 -33.46
C VAL A 478 -8.57 -1.42 -33.57
N LEU A 479 -8.04 -1.22 -34.78
CA LEU A 479 -6.86 -0.38 -35.00
C LEU A 479 -7.11 1.10 -34.71
N LEU A 480 -8.30 1.62 -35.02
CA LEU A 480 -8.67 2.99 -34.66
C LEU A 480 -8.77 3.18 -33.14
N GLN A 481 -9.42 2.23 -32.46
CA GLN A 481 -9.52 2.25 -30.99
C GLN A 481 -8.13 2.14 -30.33
N THR A 482 -7.27 1.25 -30.85
CA THR A 482 -5.88 1.16 -30.40
C THR A 482 -5.15 2.49 -30.51
N LYS A 483 -5.28 3.18 -31.68
CA LYS A 483 -4.66 4.49 -31.87
C LYS A 483 -5.13 5.52 -30.86
N SER A 484 -6.43 5.55 -30.54
CA SER A 484 -6.96 6.49 -29.55
C SER A 484 -6.53 6.19 -28.12
N SER A 485 -6.10 4.96 -27.82
CA SER A 485 -5.73 4.49 -26.49
C SER A 485 -4.22 4.60 -26.17
N ILE A 486 -3.38 4.87 -27.15
CA ILE A 486 -1.93 4.99 -26.97
C ILE A 486 -1.43 6.39 -27.39
N ASP A 487 -0.25 6.75 -26.89
CA ASP A 487 0.40 8.01 -27.27
C ASP A 487 0.71 8.04 -28.77
N PRO A 488 0.45 9.16 -29.47
CA PRO A 488 0.68 9.29 -30.91
C PRO A 488 2.11 8.94 -31.37
N HIS A 489 3.12 9.15 -30.52
CA HIS A 489 4.52 8.82 -30.83
C HIS A 489 4.75 7.32 -31.05
N LEU A 490 3.85 6.46 -30.54
CA LEU A 490 3.98 5.01 -30.61
C LEU A 490 3.23 4.39 -31.80
N HIS A 491 2.38 5.15 -32.50
CA HIS A 491 1.50 4.62 -33.55
C HIS A 491 2.27 3.89 -34.65
N ASP A 492 3.26 4.56 -35.26
CA ASP A 492 3.99 3.99 -36.39
C ASP A 492 4.86 2.80 -35.95
N ALA A 493 5.49 2.90 -34.79
CA ALA A 493 6.30 1.81 -34.28
C ALA A 493 5.48 0.54 -34.04
N LEU A 494 4.26 0.67 -33.52
CA LEU A 494 3.36 -0.46 -33.30
C LEU A 494 2.80 -0.97 -34.62
N LEU A 495 2.12 -0.13 -35.39
CA LEU A 495 1.31 -0.57 -36.54
C LEU A 495 2.14 -1.09 -37.70
N ASN A 496 3.36 -0.58 -37.90
CA ASN A 496 4.25 -1.05 -38.96
C ASN A 496 4.93 -2.38 -38.61
N ASN A 497 5.19 -2.64 -37.34
CA ASN A 497 6.00 -3.79 -36.91
C ASN A 497 5.20 -4.91 -36.25
N TYR A 498 3.95 -4.66 -35.85
CA TYR A 498 3.10 -5.64 -35.16
C TYR A 498 1.75 -5.80 -35.88
N LYS A 499 1.14 -6.97 -35.73
CA LYS A 499 -0.21 -7.31 -36.23
C LYS A 499 -1.12 -7.65 -35.06
N VAL A 500 -2.40 -7.32 -35.17
CA VAL A 500 -3.41 -7.77 -34.21
C VAL A 500 -3.49 -9.29 -34.24
N ARG A 501 -3.29 -9.94 -33.10
CA ARG A 501 -3.36 -11.41 -32.93
C ARG A 501 -4.67 -11.85 -32.30
N SER A 502 -5.11 -11.14 -31.25
CA SER A 502 -6.32 -11.46 -30.51
C SER A 502 -6.87 -10.23 -29.81
N VAL A 503 -8.16 -10.26 -29.52
CA VAL A 503 -8.85 -9.28 -28.68
C VAL A 503 -9.63 -10.06 -27.63
N ALA A 504 -9.60 -9.62 -26.38
CA ALA A 504 -10.30 -10.23 -25.28
C ALA A 504 -10.83 -9.19 -24.31
N SER A 505 -11.84 -9.53 -23.54
CA SER A 505 -12.46 -8.67 -22.53
C SER A 505 -12.38 -9.33 -21.15
N ASN A 506 -12.14 -8.52 -20.13
CA ASN A 506 -12.29 -8.92 -18.74
C ASN A 506 -13.61 -8.46 -18.14
N SER A 507 -14.20 -7.38 -18.69
CA SER A 507 -15.49 -6.83 -18.27
C SER A 507 -16.13 -6.07 -19.43
N PRO A 508 -17.40 -5.64 -19.31
CA PRO A 508 -18.05 -4.81 -20.33
C PRO A 508 -17.31 -3.51 -20.68
N ASN A 509 -16.38 -3.06 -19.83
CA ASN A 509 -15.67 -1.80 -20.00
C ASN A 509 -14.16 -1.95 -20.15
N THR A 510 -13.60 -3.17 -20.02
CA THR A 510 -12.15 -3.41 -20.04
C THR A 510 -11.81 -4.44 -21.11
N TYR A 511 -11.16 -3.99 -22.17
CA TYR A 511 -10.78 -4.80 -23.32
C TYR A 511 -9.28 -4.70 -23.56
N TYR A 512 -8.70 -5.81 -24.05
CA TYR A 512 -7.28 -5.88 -24.37
C TYR A 512 -7.07 -6.34 -25.80
N VAL A 513 -6.06 -5.79 -26.45
CA VAL A 513 -5.62 -6.20 -27.77
C VAL A 513 -4.20 -6.75 -27.65
N LEU A 514 -4.04 -8.00 -28.05
CA LEU A 514 -2.74 -8.64 -28.17
C LEU A 514 -2.19 -8.40 -29.58
N PHE A 515 -1.06 -7.76 -29.66
CA PHE A 515 -0.29 -7.59 -30.89
C PHE A 515 0.89 -8.56 -30.89
N GLU A 516 1.16 -9.18 -32.02
CA GLU A 516 2.31 -10.05 -32.27
C GLU A 516 3.23 -9.41 -33.31
N LYS A 517 4.55 -9.55 -33.15
CA LYS A 517 5.51 -9.04 -34.14
C LYS A 517 5.26 -9.65 -35.54
N LYS A 518 5.43 -8.84 -36.59
CA LYS A 518 5.30 -9.27 -37.98
C LYS A 518 6.51 -10.05 -38.45
#